data_65db7dc41607b6224f6c4613f77d1469
#
_entry.id   65db7dc41607b6224f6c4613f77d1469
#
_cell.length_a   1.000
_cell.length_b   1.000
_cell.length_c   1.000
_cell.angle_alpha   90.00
_cell.angle_beta   90.00
_cell.angle_gamma   90.00
#
_symmetry.space_group_name_H-M   'P 1'
#
loop_
_entity.id
_entity.type
_entity.pdbx_description
1 polymer ?
#
loop_
_entity_poly.entity_id
_entity_poly.type
_entity_poly.pdbx_seq_one_letter_code
_entity_poly.pdbx_strand_id
1 'polypeptide(L)'
;MQSAFDALEKDTVSPNTSSPSERAFPSILINTAGYVSLSDMEITPPEETMKHLTTNIFGPMLCSQAFARLYFSASKAAESSTSPPPPGRIVSISSQAAHAALHQHGAYCASKAGLIGLTRSMASEWGPKGITSNSVSPTVAWTALGQKAWGETSVREAFLKNIPTGKFALPEEVADSVVFLCQVCAF
;
A
#
# COMPACT_ATOMS: atom_id res chain seq x y z
N MET A 1 -16.42 -0.34 -2.34
CA MET A 1 -15.33 0.58 -1.96
C MET A 1 -15.87 1.99 -1.66
N GLN A 2 -16.51 2.67 -2.61
CA GLN A 2 -17.03 4.03 -2.39
C GLN A 2 -17.94 4.13 -1.14
N SER A 3 -18.86 3.19 -0.95
CA SER A 3 -19.77 3.16 0.22
C SER A 3 -19.04 3.11 1.58
N ALA A 4 -17.88 2.47 1.66
CA ALA A 4 -17.09 2.45 2.90
C ALA A 4 -16.46 3.82 3.20
N PHE A 5 -15.97 4.51 2.17
CA PHE A 5 -15.45 5.87 2.33
C PHE A 5 -16.55 6.88 2.61
N ASP A 6 -17.74 6.72 2.00
CA ASP A 6 -18.91 7.56 2.28
C ASP A 6 -19.40 7.40 3.74
N ALA A 7 -19.30 6.19 4.31
CA ALA A 7 -19.57 5.94 5.71
C ALA A 7 -18.53 6.63 6.63
N LEU A 8 -17.23 6.48 6.31
CA LEU A 8 -16.15 7.16 7.03
C LEU A 8 -16.29 8.69 6.98
N GLU A 9 -16.70 9.24 5.85
CA GLU A 9 -16.90 10.69 5.71
C GLU A 9 -18.04 11.18 6.64
N LYS A 10 -19.13 10.43 6.76
CA LYS A 10 -20.20 10.75 7.69
C LYS A 10 -19.73 10.76 9.14
N ASP A 11 -18.87 9.82 9.52
CA ASP A 11 -18.36 9.71 10.88
C ASP A 11 -17.30 10.77 11.22
N THR A 12 -16.51 11.20 10.23
CA THR A 12 -15.37 12.13 10.43
C THR A 12 -15.72 13.59 10.22
N VAL A 13 -16.66 13.90 9.31
CA VAL A 13 -16.98 15.28 8.88
C VAL A 13 -18.37 15.73 9.33
N SER A 14 -19.27 14.81 9.76
CA SER A 14 -20.65 15.16 10.13
C SER A 14 -20.72 16.04 11.38
N PRO A 15 -21.54 17.11 11.38
CA PRO A 15 -21.69 18.03 12.50
C PRO A 15 -22.44 17.44 13.71
N ASN A 16 -22.98 16.22 13.61
CA ASN A 16 -23.84 15.62 14.62
C ASN A 16 -23.14 14.81 15.74
N THR A 17 -21.79 14.80 15.78
CA THR A 17 -21.07 14.21 16.92
C THR A 17 -20.95 15.25 18.06
N SER A 18 -21.32 14.84 19.24
CA SER A 18 -21.55 15.67 20.43
C SER A 18 -20.32 16.38 21.03
N SER A 19 -19.13 16.18 20.48
CA SER A 19 -17.90 16.90 20.86
C SER A 19 -16.90 17.00 19.73
N PRO A 20 -16.33 18.21 19.44
CA PRO A 20 -15.23 18.37 18.47
C PRO A 20 -13.98 17.55 18.80
N SER A 21 -13.76 17.19 20.08
CA SER A 21 -12.61 16.41 20.54
C SER A 21 -12.69 14.91 20.26
N GLU A 22 -13.86 14.40 19.87
CA GLU A 22 -14.11 12.97 19.63
C GLU A 22 -14.13 12.59 18.14
N ARG A 23 -13.90 13.55 17.24
CA ARG A 23 -13.90 13.24 15.79
C ARG A 23 -12.61 12.53 15.40
N ALA A 24 -12.76 11.30 14.87
CA ALA A 24 -11.65 10.59 14.25
C ALA A 24 -11.20 11.34 12.97
N PHE A 25 -9.90 11.61 12.85
CA PHE A 25 -9.32 12.21 11.66
C PHE A 25 -8.72 11.12 10.77
N PRO A 26 -9.05 11.06 9.47
CA PRO A 26 -8.53 10.04 8.54
C PRO A 26 -7.07 10.36 8.23
N SER A 27 -6.13 9.80 8.96
CA SER A 27 -4.72 10.16 8.84
C SER A 27 -3.84 9.09 8.21
N ILE A 28 -4.28 7.82 8.16
CA ILE A 28 -3.46 6.71 7.65
C ILE A 28 -4.27 5.83 6.70
N LEU A 29 -3.69 5.55 5.52
CA LEU A 29 -4.15 4.52 4.59
C LEU A 29 -3.02 3.54 4.31
N ILE A 30 -3.29 2.24 4.46
CA ILE A 30 -2.34 1.18 4.13
C ILE A 30 -2.95 0.29 3.03
N ASN A 31 -2.33 0.31 1.84
CA ASN A 31 -2.71 -0.54 0.71
C ASN A 31 -1.94 -1.86 0.78
N THR A 32 -2.56 -2.92 1.32
CA THR A 32 -1.96 -4.25 1.49
C THR A 32 -2.47 -5.28 0.51
N ALA A 33 -3.61 -5.06 -0.12
CA ALA A 33 -4.17 -5.99 -1.09
C ALA A 33 -3.20 -6.25 -2.25
N GLY A 34 -3.06 -7.50 -2.63
CA GLY A 34 -2.18 -7.89 -3.72
C GLY A 34 -2.60 -9.21 -4.37
N TYR A 35 -2.30 -9.33 -5.65
CA TYR A 35 -2.52 -10.53 -6.44
C TYR A 35 -1.23 -10.93 -7.14
N VAL A 36 -0.94 -12.22 -7.18
CA VAL A 36 0.18 -12.83 -7.90
C VAL A 36 -0.26 -14.17 -8.50
N SER A 37 0.08 -14.40 -9.75
CA SER A 37 0.08 -15.70 -10.40
C SER A 37 1.36 -15.86 -11.22
N LEU A 38 1.76 -17.10 -11.47
CA LEU A 38 2.97 -17.46 -12.20
C LEU A 38 2.59 -17.96 -13.58
N SER A 39 3.24 -17.44 -14.61
CA SER A 39 3.07 -17.88 -16.00
C SER A 39 4.28 -17.42 -16.82
N ASP A 40 4.70 -18.24 -17.77
CA ASP A 40 5.65 -17.81 -18.79
C ASP A 40 5.06 -16.65 -19.58
N MET A 41 5.88 -15.64 -19.86
CA MET A 41 5.38 -14.36 -20.37
C MET A 41 4.65 -14.52 -21.72
N GLU A 42 5.15 -15.39 -22.59
CA GLU A 42 4.57 -15.62 -23.92
C GLU A 42 3.20 -16.29 -23.93
N ILE A 43 2.82 -16.97 -22.82
CA ILE A 43 1.53 -17.64 -22.68
C ILE A 43 0.64 -17.01 -21.60
N THR A 44 1.08 -15.94 -20.96
CA THR A 44 0.28 -15.26 -19.93
C THR A 44 -1.00 -14.70 -20.54
N PRO A 45 -2.20 -15.15 -20.12
CA PRO A 45 -3.45 -14.66 -20.66
C PRO A 45 -3.66 -13.16 -20.34
N PRO A 46 -4.26 -12.38 -21.25
CA PRO A 46 -4.56 -10.96 -20.98
C PRO A 46 -5.37 -10.75 -19.71
N GLU A 47 -6.29 -11.66 -19.41
CA GLU A 47 -7.14 -11.60 -18.20
C GLU A 47 -6.30 -11.71 -16.92
N GLU A 48 -5.26 -12.55 -16.92
CA GLU A 48 -4.35 -12.66 -15.79
C GLU A 48 -3.51 -11.39 -15.61
N THR A 49 -3.03 -10.81 -16.71
CA THR A 49 -2.37 -9.50 -16.69
C THR A 49 -3.30 -8.43 -16.11
N MET A 50 -4.56 -8.38 -16.57
CA MET A 50 -5.54 -7.41 -16.06
C MET A 50 -5.87 -7.59 -14.58
N LYS A 51 -5.91 -8.82 -14.05
CA LYS A 51 -6.07 -9.06 -12.62
C LYS A 51 -4.92 -8.45 -11.81
N HIS A 52 -3.68 -8.61 -12.27
CA HIS A 52 -2.52 -7.98 -11.63
C HIS A 52 -2.64 -6.45 -11.63
N LEU A 53 -2.94 -5.84 -12.78
CA LEU A 53 -3.06 -4.39 -12.90
C LEU A 53 -4.23 -3.85 -12.09
N THR A 54 -5.39 -4.52 -12.14
CA THR A 54 -6.58 -4.10 -11.40
C THR A 54 -6.36 -4.19 -9.89
N THR A 55 -5.81 -5.29 -9.40
CA THR A 55 -5.62 -5.48 -7.96
C THR A 55 -4.45 -4.67 -7.42
N ASN A 56 -3.29 -4.69 -8.11
CA ASN A 56 -2.04 -4.16 -7.56
C ASN A 56 -1.81 -2.67 -7.87
N ILE A 57 -2.53 -2.08 -8.85
CA ILE A 57 -2.39 -0.65 -9.22
C ILE A 57 -3.73 0.08 -9.07
N PHE A 58 -4.76 -0.38 -9.81
CA PHE A 58 -6.02 0.35 -9.89
C PHE A 58 -6.75 0.39 -8.55
N GLY A 59 -6.78 -0.72 -7.80
CA GLY A 59 -7.32 -0.77 -6.45
C GLY A 59 -6.66 0.24 -5.50
N PRO A 60 -5.33 0.19 -5.30
CA PRO A 60 -4.59 1.19 -4.53
C PRO A 60 -4.81 2.63 -4.99
N MET A 61 -4.87 2.88 -6.30
CA MET A 61 -5.17 4.21 -6.83
C MET A 61 -6.54 4.71 -6.38
N LEU A 62 -7.58 3.89 -6.52
CA LEU A 62 -8.95 4.27 -6.11
C LEU A 62 -9.05 4.48 -4.60
N CYS A 63 -8.43 3.62 -3.78
CA CYS A 63 -8.40 3.79 -2.33
C CYS A 63 -7.68 5.09 -1.94
N SER A 64 -6.53 5.36 -2.55
CA SER A 64 -5.73 6.55 -2.27
C SER A 64 -6.44 7.83 -2.70
N GLN A 65 -7.14 7.83 -3.84
CA GLN A 65 -7.96 8.96 -4.27
C GLN A 65 -9.11 9.25 -3.31
N ALA A 66 -9.80 8.20 -2.85
CA ALA A 66 -10.89 8.33 -1.88
C ALA A 66 -10.38 8.86 -0.54
N PHE A 67 -9.25 8.31 -0.05
CA PHE A 67 -8.57 8.78 1.15
C PHE A 67 -8.15 10.24 1.02
N ALA A 68 -7.52 10.64 -0.08
CA ALA A 68 -7.06 12.02 -0.27
C ALA A 68 -8.23 13.01 -0.27
N ARG A 69 -9.35 12.68 -0.93
CA ARG A 69 -10.57 13.52 -0.87
C ARG A 69 -11.09 13.68 0.55
N LEU A 70 -11.16 12.57 1.29
CA LEU A 70 -11.61 12.58 2.68
C LEU A 70 -10.66 13.40 3.57
N TYR A 71 -9.34 13.18 3.42
CA TYR A 71 -8.31 13.93 4.15
C TYR A 71 -8.40 15.44 3.89
N PHE A 72 -8.49 15.85 2.63
CA PHE A 72 -8.58 17.28 2.27
C PHE A 72 -9.87 17.93 2.77
N SER A 73 -11.00 17.20 2.72
CA SER A 73 -12.26 17.68 3.27
C SER A 73 -12.17 17.88 4.79
N ALA A 74 -11.63 16.89 5.50
CA ALA A 74 -11.45 16.97 6.95
C ALA A 74 -10.42 18.04 7.37
N SER A 75 -9.32 18.19 6.62
CA SER A 75 -8.31 19.23 6.87
C SER A 75 -8.90 20.64 6.71
N LYS A 76 -9.69 20.86 5.67
CA LYS A 76 -10.38 22.15 5.46
C LYS A 76 -11.37 22.45 6.58
N ALA A 77 -12.11 21.45 7.06
CA ALA A 77 -13.02 21.61 8.19
C ALA A 77 -12.27 21.90 9.50
N ALA A 78 -11.01 21.47 9.64
CA ALA A 78 -10.17 21.70 10.79
C ALA A 78 -9.39 23.03 10.76
N GLU A 79 -9.40 23.79 9.68
CA GLU A 79 -8.69 25.10 9.55
C GLU A 79 -9.12 26.13 10.63
N SER A 80 -10.34 26.01 11.15
CA SER A 80 -10.84 26.83 12.26
C SER A 80 -10.46 26.32 13.64
N SER A 81 -9.76 25.18 13.75
CA SER A 81 -9.32 24.56 15.00
C SER A 81 -8.01 25.20 15.48
N THR A 82 -7.80 25.18 16.80
CA THR A 82 -6.57 25.65 17.43
C THR A 82 -5.37 24.73 17.19
N SER A 83 -5.61 23.49 16.70
CA SER A 83 -4.58 22.50 16.41
C SER A 83 -4.57 22.15 14.93
N PRO A 84 -3.40 22.11 14.26
CA PRO A 84 -3.33 21.67 12.88
C PRO A 84 -3.77 20.22 12.75
N PRO A 85 -4.35 19.82 11.58
CA PRO A 85 -4.70 18.44 11.34
C PRO A 85 -3.44 17.54 11.34
N PRO A 86 -3.54 16.29 11.80
CA PRO A 86 -2.42 15.35 11.72
C PRO A 86 -2.06 15.10 10.25
N PRO A 87 -0.76 14.93 9.93
CA PRO A 87 -0.35 14.68 8.55
C PRO A 87 -0.91 13.35 8.03
N GLY A 88 -1.35 13.37 6.75
CA GLY A 88 -1.83 12.18 6.06
C GLY A 88 -0.67 11.24 5.70
N ARG A 89 -0.89 9.93 5.80
CA ARG A 89 0.08 8.89 5.46
C ARG A 89 -0.55 7.85 4.55
N ILE A 90 0.05 7.64 3.39
CA ILE A 90 -0.29 6.52 2.50
C ILE A 90 0.92 5.61 2.43
N VAL A 91 0.75 4.33 2.78
CA VAL A 91 1.78 3.31 2.62
C VAL A 91 1.24 2.18 1.75
N SER A 92 1.95 1.88 0.66
CA SER A 92 1.58 0.81 -0.28
C SER A 92 2.58 -0.34 -0.22
N ILE A 93 2.09 -1.58 -0.12
CA ILE A 93 2.95 -2.76 -0.13
C ILE A 93 3.28 -3.14 -1.57
N SER A 94 4.49 -2.79 -2.01
CA SER A 94 5.06 -3.18 -3.28
C SER A 94 5.76 -4.56 -3.17
N SER A 95 6.88 -4.75 -3.81
CA SER A 95 7.67 -5.99 -3.80
C SER A 95 9.08 -5.72 -4.33
N GLN A 96 10.05 -6.57 -3.97
CA GLN A 96 11.33 -6.64 -4.69
C GLN A 96 11.14 -6.82 -6.20
N ALA A 97 10.05 -7.49 -6.61
CA ALA A 97 9.68 -7.68 -8.01
C ALA A 97 9.46 -6.37 -8.80
N ALA A 98 9.30 -5.24 -8.10
CA ALA A 98 9.24 -3.93 -8.72
C ALA A 98 10.62 -3.41 -9.16
N HIS A 99 11.70 -4.00 -8.66
CA HIS A 99 13.09 -3.56 -8.86
C HIS A 99 13.94 -4.61 -9.58
N ALA A 100 13.55 -5.88 -9.50
CA ALA A 100 14.28 -7.00 -10.10
C ALA A 100 13.31 -7.94 -10.82
N ALA A 101 13.71 -8.43 -11.98
CA ALA A 101 12.94 -9.42 -12.72
C ALA A 101 12.93 -10.77 -11.97
N LEU A 102 11.74 -11.35 -11.85
CA LEU A 102 11.55 -12.70 -11.35
C LEU A 102 10.96 -13.57 -12.46
N HIS A 103 11.50 -14.77 -12.62
CA HIS A 103 11.02 -15.74 -13.61
C HIS A 103 9.52 -16.00 -13.41
N GLN A 104 8.76 -16.05 -14.50
CA GLN A 104 7.30 -16.26 -14.52
C GLN A 104 6.46 -15.18 -13.81
N HIS A 105 7.05 -14.04 -13.42
CA HIS A 105 6.35 -12.96 -12.70
C HIS A 105 6.13 -11.71 -13.57
N GLY A 106 6.14 -11.79 -14.89
CA GLY A 106 6.13 -10.63 -15.79
C GLY A 106 5.04 -9.59 -15.46
N ALA A 107 3.77 -10.02 -15.43
CA ALA A 107 2.64 -9.14 -15.11
C ALA A 107 2.69 -8.62 -13.65
N TYR A 108 3.14 -9.46 -12.72
CA TYR A 108 3.34 -9.07 -11.32
C TYR A 108 4.42 -8.00 -11.17
N CYS A 109 5.61 -8.23 -11.78
CA CYS A 109 6.71 -7.25 -11.77
C CYS A 109 6.25 -5.90 -12.33
N ALA A 110 5.58 -5.91 -13.49
CA ALA A 110 5.05 -4.70 -14.11
C ALA A 110 4.05 -3.98 -13.18
N SER A 111 3.14 -4.71 -12.54
CA SER A 111 2.16 -4.13 -11.62
C SER A 111 2.80 -3.53 -10.38
N LYS A 112 3.80 -4.18 -9.78
CA LYS A 112 4.49 -3.66 -8.58
C LYS A 112 5.42 -2.49 -8.91
N ALA A 113 6.05 -2.47 -10.09
CA ALA A 113 6.78 -1.30 -10.58
C ALA A 113 5.83 -0.12 -10.85
N GLY A 114 4.67 -0.37 -11.45
CA GLY A 114 3.62 0.65 -11.63
C GLY A 114 3.11 1.23 -10.31
N LEU A 115 2.98 0.41 -9.26
CA LEU A 115 2.60 0.87 -7.92
C LEU A 115 3.64 1.83 -7.32
N ILE A 116 4.93 1.61 -7.57
CA ILE A 116 5.99 2.57 -7.16
C ILE A 116 5.85 3.88 -7.93
N GLY A 117 5.59 3.82 -9.24
CA GLY A 117 5.31 5.01 -10.05
C GLY A 117 4.13 5.81 -9.50
N LEU A 118 3.02 5.12 -9.20
CA LEU A 118 1.84 5.72 -8.58
C LEU A 118 2.17 6.38 -7.22
N THR A 119 2.95 5.69 -6.37
CA THR A 119 3.40 6.21 -5.06
C THR A 119 4.15 7.53 -5.21
N ARG A 120 5.08 7.62 -6.17
CA ARG A 120 5.84 8.85 -6.47
C ARG A 120 4.95 9.99 -6.95
N SER A 121 3.99 9.71 -7.83
CA SER A 121 3.03 10.70 -8.31
C SER A 121 2.18 11.26 -7.18
N MET A 122 1.64 10.38 -6.33
CA MET A 122 0.88 10.81 -5.15
C MET A 122 1.72 11.65 -4.18
N ALA A 123 2.98 11.28 -3.94
CA ALA A 123 3.90 12.07 -3.10
C ALA A 123 4.13 13.47 -3.68
N SER A 124 4.34 13.57 -4.99
CA SER A 124 4.54 14.85 -5.68
C SER A 124 3.30 15.76 -5.64
N GLU A 125 2.11 15.19 -5.89
CA GLU A 125 0.88 15.99 -6.02
C GLU A 125 0.25 16.34 -4.67
N TRP A 126 0.40 15.47 -3.67
CA TRP A 126 -0.30 15.57 -2.38
C TRP A 126 0.63 15.93 -1.21
N GLY A 127 1.95 15.83 -1.40
CA GLY A 127 2.93 16.25 -0.39
C GLY A 127 2.73 17.69 0.08
N PRO A 128 2.64 18.67 -0.86
CA PRO A 128 2.36 20.07 -0.50
C PRO A 128 1.00 20.29 0.20
N LYS A 129 0.12 19.30 0.15
CA LYS A 129 -1.21 19.32 0.79
C LYS A 129 -1.27 18.51 2.09
N GLY A 130 -0.12 18.10 2.62
CA GLY A 130 -0.01 17.42 3.90
C GLY A 130 -0.12 15.90 3.89
N ILE A 131 -0.09 15.23 2.71
CA ILE A 131 -0.09 13.77 2.62
C ILE A 131 1.28 13.26 2.14
N THR A 132 1.95 12.40 2.92
CA THR A 132 3.09 11.63 2.42
C THR A 132 2.62 10.32 1.79
N SER A 133 3.31 9.88 0.74
CA SER A 133 3.05 8.61 0.08
C SER A 133 4.34 7.82 -0.07
N ASN A 134 4.36 6.62 0.51
CA ASN A 134 5.53 5.75 0.56
C ASN A 134 5.17 4.33 0.12
N SER A 135 6.18 3.55 -0.26
CA SER A 135 6.01 2.12 -0.53
C SER A 135 7.07 1.30 0.21
N VAL A 136 6.65 0.15 0.70
CA VAL A 136 7.53 -0.89 1.25
C VAL A 136 7.64 -1.98 0.21
N SER A 137 8.86 -2.41 -0.10
CA SER A 137 9.16 -3.43 -1.13
C SER A 137 9.81 -4.67 -0.49
N PRO A 138 9.03 -5.53 0.19
CA PRO A 138 9.58 -6.72 0.81
C PRO A 138 10.18 -7.66 -0.23
N THR A 139 11.13 -8.49 0.21
CA THR A 139 11.47 -9.74 -0.46
C THR A 139 10.34 -10.75 -0.23
N VAL A 140 10.61 -12.06 -0.24
CA VAL A 140 9.60 -13.04 0.14
C VAL A 140 9.25 -12.87 1.61
N ALA A 141 7.98 -12.54 1.89
CA ALA A 141 7.44 -12.56 3.23
C ALA A 141 6.82 -13.93 3.54
N TRP A 142 7.13 -14.49 4.71
CA TRP A 142 6.71 -15.84 5.12
C TRP A 142 5.24 -15.87 5.58
N THR A 143 4.35 -15.43 4.69
CA THR A 143 2.89 -15.48 4.82
C THR A 143 2.33 -16.79 4.27
N ALA A 144 1.04 -17.06 4.44
CA ALA A 144 0.37 -18.19 3.79
C ALA A 144 0.57 -18.19 2.25
N LEU A 145 0.59 -17.01 1.62
CA LEU A 145 0.88 -16.86 0.19
C LEU A 145 2.36 -17.19 -0.11
N GLY A 146 3.28 -16.69 0.71
CA GLY A 146 4.71 -16.99 0.58
C GLY A 146 5.00 -18.49 0.78
N GLN A 147 4.37 -19.13 1.77
CA GLN A 147 4.49 -20.58 2.02
C GLN A 147 3.96 -21.40 0.84
N LYS A 148 2.86 -20.98 0.22
CA LYS A 148 2.33 -21.65 -0.96
C LYS A 148 3.30 -21.60 -2.16
N ALA A 149 3.98 -20.49 -2.36
CA ALA A 149 4.92 -20.30 -3.47
C ALA A 149 6.30 -20.93 -3.21
N TRP A 150 6.79 -20.90 -1.96
CA TRP A 150 8.16 -21.24 -1.56
C TRP A 150 8.22 -22.35 -0.50
N GLY A 151 7.14 -23.13 -0.32
CA GLY A 151 7.04 -24.15 0.72
C GLY A 151 7.90 -25.40 0.44
N GLU A 152 8.18 -25.71 -0.83
CA GLU A 152 9.06 -26.82 -1.18
C GLU A 152 10.50 -26.53 -0.73
N THR A 153 11.09 -27.46 0.04
CA THR A 153 12.37 -27.26 0.71
C THR A 153 13.50 -26.97 -0.27
N SER A 154 13.58 -27.69 -1.37
CA SER A 154 14.64 -27.52 -2.38
C SER A 154 14.58 -26.15 -3.06
N VAL A 155 13.38 -25.71 -3.42
CA VAL A 155 13.14 -24.39 -4.04
C VAL A 155 13.45 -23.28 -3.04
N ARG A 156 13.00 -23.43 -1.80
CA ARG A 156 13.25 -22.47 -0.72
C ARG A 156 14.74 -22.31 -0.44
N GLU A 157 15.46 -23.41 -0.24
CA GLU A 157 16.90 -23.38 0.05
C GLU A 157 17.71 -22.77 -1.10
N ALA A 158 17.36 -23.08 -2.35
CA ALA A 158 18.01 -22.47 -3.52
C ALA A 158 17.78 -20.97 -3.54
N PHE A 159 16.58 -20.50 -3.22
CA PHE A 159 16.27 -19.08 -3.21
C PHE A 159 16.93 -18.33 -2.03
N LEU A 160 16.95 -18.94 -0.84
CA LEU A 160 17.59 -18.36 0.36
C LEU A 160 19.06 -18.07 0.17
N LYS A 161 19.78 -18.84 -0.68
CA LYS A 161 21.20 -18.59 -1.02
C LYS A 161 21.41 -17.21 -1.68
N ASN A 162 20.37 -16.66 -2.30
CA ASN A 162 20.43 -15.33 -2.94
C ASN A 162 20.04 -14.19 -1.98
N ILE A 163 19.63 -14.50 -0.75
CA ILE A 163 19.26 -13.52 0.26
C ILE A 163 20.40 -13.43 1.28
N PRO A 164 21.14 -12.31 1.37
CA PRO A 164 22.30 -12.18 2.25
C PRO A 164 22.01 -12.48 3.73
N THR A 165 20.80 -12.19 4.20
CA THR A 165 20.36 -12.49 5.58
C THR A 165 20.01 -13.96 5.81
N GLY A 166 19.97 -14.79 4.75
CA GLY A 166 19.68 -16.23 4.81
C GLY A 166 18.26 -16.59 5.27
N LYS A 167 17.34 -15.62 5.37
CA LYS A 167 15.95 -15.88 5.79
C LYS A 167 14.96 -15.07 4.96
N PHE A 168 13.73 -15.54 4.87
CA PHE A 168 12.59 -14.76 4.40
C PHE A 168 12.18 -13.74 5.46
N ALA A 169 11.60 -12.62 5.01
CA ALA A 169 11.04 -11.63 5.92
C ALA A 169 9.82 -12.21 6.66
N LEU A 170 9.67 -11.86 7.92
CA LEU A 170 8.45 -12.14 8.67
C LEU A 170 7.42 -11.01 8.42
N PRO A 171 6.12 -11.31 8.48
CA PRO A 171 5.07 -10.30 8.37
C PRO A 171 5.27 -9.13 9.34
N GLU A 172 5.72 -9.43 10.55
CA GLU A 172 6.00 -8.46 11.62
C GLU A 172 7.13 -7.48 11.22
N GLU A 173 8.20 -7.97 10.58
CA GLU A 173 9.30 -7.12 10.10
C GLU A 173 8.85 -6.16 8.99
N VAL A 174 7.90 -6.59 8.16
CA VAL A 174 7.27 -5.71 7.16
C VAL A 174 6.36 -4.70 7.84
N ALA A 175 5.59 -5.14 8.84
CA ALA A 175 4.69 -4.27 9.61
C ALA A 175 5.47 -3.19 10.36
N ASP A 176 6.62 -3.49 10.95
CA ASP A 176 7.49 -2.52 11.64
C ASP A 176 7.93 -1.40 10.68
N SER A 177 8.27 -1.75 9.43
CA SER A 177 8.61 -0.76 8.39
C SER A 177 7.41 0.14 8.03
N VAL A 178 6.21 -0.43 7.99
CA VAL A 178 4.96 0.33 7.74
C VAL A 178 4.66 1.25 8.92
N VAL A 179 4.78 0.76 10.15
CA VAL A 179 4.57 1.55 11.37
C VAL A 179 5.54 2.73 11.42
N PHE A 180 6.83 2.51 11.10
CA PHE A 180 7.81 3.58 11.01
C PHE A 180 7.36 4.69 10.04
N LEU A 181 6.89 4.33 8.84
CA LEU A 181 6.42 5.28 7.83
C LEU A 181 5.09 5.99 8.22
N CYS A 182 4.36 5.44 9.16
CA CYS A 182 3.13 6.04 9.70
C CYS A 182 3.37 7.00 10.87
N GLN A 183 4.58 7.04 11.46
CA GLN A 183 4.88 7.91 12.59
C GLN A 183 4.93 9.39 12.19
N VAL A 184 4.52 10.27 13.10
CA VAL A 184 4.46 11.73 12.88
C VAL A 184 5.86 12.32 12.66
N CYS A 185 6.90 11.72 13.23
CA CYS A 185 8.28 12.16 13.15
C CYS A 185 9.04 11.63 11.93
N ALA A 186 8.38 10.87 11.05
CA ALA A 186 9.04 10.24 9.91
C ALA A 186 9.27 11.18 8.72
N PHE A 187 9.09 12.51 8.91
CA PHE A 187 9.55 13.60 7.96
C PHE A 187 8.95 14.95 8.37
#